data_0ad0cf9c302b772c7ca5eb7ee92085fd
#
_entry.id   0ad0cf9c302b772c7ca5eb7ee92085fd
#
_cell.length_a   1.000
_cell.length_b   1.000
_cell.length_c   1.000
_cell.angle_alpha   90.00
_cell.angle_beta   90.00
_cell.angle_gamma   90.00
#
_symmetry.space_group_name_H-M   'P 1'
#
loop_
_entity.id
_entity.type
_entity.pdbx_description
1 polymer ?
#
loop_
_entity_poly.entity_id
_entity_poly.type
_entity_poly.pdbx_seq_one_letter_code
_entity_poly.pdbx_strand_id
1 'polypeptide(L)'
;MRSDVMIQARNLTIGYRQGRKVKKVHTGLSFALRQGELTCLLGPNGAGKSTLLRTLGGTQAPLTGDIFLEGRSFTTYTEKEISRKIGLVLTDRTMAGGLTVFDLVSLGRHPHTGFFGRLQKRDEEIVYQSLDAVGVAFKAGSYVAELSDGERQKVMIAKALAQECPLLLLDEPTAFLDVVSRIEMMDLLHELAEKKGKTVLLSTHDLEQALLLGDRLWLLSRDKGLVCGATEDLVFSGEINQFFARNEIIFDRKNGNFRPQKREGKKITLKAEGELFFWTQNALTRNGFQLEEQATLVLEACSPHAFRLWENNQIKKTFTSFEQLIAFIKQKELFREREDILPEL
;
A
#
# COMPACT_ATOMS: atom_id res chain seq x y z
N MET A 1 -27.30 -13.13 15.82
CA MET A 1 -25.91 -12.64 15.69
C MET A 1 -25.79 -11.98 14.32
N ARG A 2 -25.47 -10.68 14.22
CA ARG A 2 -25.13 -10.07 12.93
C ARG A 2 -23.85 -10.74 12.44
N SER A 3 -23.81 -11.13 11.19
CA SER A 3 -22.60 -11.68 10.58
C SER A 3 -21.53 -10.58 10.54
N ASP A 4 -20.36 -10.82 11.12
CA ASP A 4 -19.22 -9.88 11.07
C ASP A 4 -18.60 -9.80 9.65
N VAL A 5 -19.29 -10.35 8.66
CA VAL A 5 -18.84 -10.42 7.28
C VAL A 5 -19.61 -9.45 6.39
N MET A 6 -18.92 -8.50 5.77
CA MET A 6 -19.47 -7.56 4.81
C MET A 6 -19.64 -8.20 3.43
N ILE A 7 -18.57 -8.80 2.90
CA ILE A 7 -18.60 -9.56 1.64
C ILE A 7 -18.06 -10.97 1.87
N GLN A 8 -18.75 -11.97 1.32
CA GLN A 8 -18.24 -13.34 1.19
C GLN A 8 -18.24 -13.74 -0.28
N ALA A 9 -17.11 -14.29 -0.76
CA ALA A 9 -17.00 -14.92 -2.07
C ALA A 9 -16.82 -16.42 -1.93
N ARG A 10 -17.44 -17.21 -2.82
CA ARG A 10 -17.35 -18.66 -2.86
C ARG A 10 -17.04 -19.14 -4.28
N ASN A 11 -15.93 -19.84 -4.47
CA ASN A 11 -15.46 -20.37 -5.75
C ASN A 11 -15.47 -19.33 -6.88
N LEU A 12 -15.15 -18.08 -6.55
CA LEU A 12 -15.24 -16.93 -7.44
C LEU A 12 -14.19 -17.02 -8.54
N THR A 13 -14.62 -16.95 -9.81
CA THR A 13 -13.73 -16.78 -10.96
C THR A 13 -13.90 -15.39 -11.53
N ILE A 14 -12.83 -14.62 -11.60
CA ILE A 14 -12.81 -13.26 -12.13
C ILE A 14 -12.05 -13.20 -13.45
N GLY A 15 -12.43 -12.28 -14.33
CA GLY A 15 -11.79 -12.11 -15.63
C GLY A 15 -12.67 -11.31 -16.59
N TYR A 16 -12.37 -11.38 -17.89
CA TYR A 16 -12.99 -10.57 -18.92
C TYR A 16 -13.67 -11.44 -19.97
N ARG A 17 -14.83 -10.98 -20.47
CA ARG A 17 -15.50 -11.53 -21.66
C ARG A 17 -15.39 -10.52 -22.81
N GLN A 18 -14.79 -10.93 -23.91
CA GLN A 18 -14.73 -10.17 -25.16
C GLN A 18 -15.38 -11.02 -26.25
N GLY A 19 -16.66 -10.82 -26.48
CA GLY A 19 -17.45 -11.67 -27.37
C GLY A 19 -17.41 -13.14 -26.90
N ARG A 20 -16.90 -14.06 -27.74
CA ARG A 20 -16.78 -15.49 -27.40
C ARG A 20 -15.50 -15.84 -26.60
N LYS A 21 -14.53 -14.90 -26.52
CA LYS A 21 -13.28 -15.14 -25.80
C LYS A 21 -13.44 -14.82 -24.31
N VAL A 22 -13.04 -15.76 -23.46
CA VAL A 22 -13.02 -15.59 -22.00
C VAL A 22 -11.57 -15.61 -21.54
N LYS A 23 -11.13 -14.52 -20.89
CA LYS A 23 -9.82 -14.42 -20.25
C LYS A 23 -10.01 -14.50 -18.74
N LYS A 24 -9.70 -15.64 -18.15
CA LYS A 24 -9.70 -15.81 -16.69
C LYS A 24 -8.48 -15.12 -16.10
N VAL A 25 -8.67 -14.37 -15.02
CA VAL A 25 -7.59 -13.73 -14.25
C VAL A 25 -7.30 -14.56 -13.01
N HIS A 26 -8.34 -14.95 -12.27
CA HIS A 26 -8.26 -15.90 -11.16
C HIS A 26 -9.44 -16.85 -11.18
N THR A 27 -9.26 -18.04 -10.62
CA THR A 27 -10.27 -19.07 -10.51
C THR A 27 -10.37 -19.58 -9.08
N GLY A 28 -11.60 -19.89 -8.63
CA GLY A 28 -11.83 -20.57 -7.36
C GLY A 28 -11.52 -19.76 -6.11
N LEU A 29 -11.53 -18.44 -6.19
CA LEU A 29 -11.27 -17.57 -5.03
C LEU A 29 -12.40 -17.73 -3.99
N SER A 30 -12.03 -17.98 -2.74
CA SER A 30 -12.95 -18.02 -1.61
C SER A 30 -12.39 -17.23 -0.45
N PHE A 31 -13.12 -16.20 0.00
CA PHE A 31 -12.67 -15.28 1.03
C PHE A 31 -13.85 -14.58 1.70
N ALA A 32 -13.56 -13.90 2.81
CA ALA A 32 -14.50 -13.04 3.52
C ALA A 32 -13.84 -11.69 3.88
N LEU A 33 -14.53 -10.59 3.55
CA LEU A 33 -14.19 -9.24 3.99
C LEU A 33 -15.01 -8.93 5.25
N ARG A 34 -14.35 -8.57 6.33
CA ARG A 34 -14.98 -8.32 7.63
C ARG A 34 -15.50 -6.89 7.74
N GLN A 35 -16.55 -6.70 8.53
CA GLN A 35 -17.12 -5.40 8.81
C GLN A 35 -16.22 -4.59 9.73
N GLY A 36 -16.09 -3.27 9.47
CA GLY A 36 -15.38 -2.34 10.35
C GLY A 36 -13.86 -2.49 10.34
N GLU A 37 -13.29 -3.25 9.39
CA GLU A 37 -11.84 -3.42 9.26
C GLU A 37 -11.30 -2.70 8.02
N LEU A 38 -10.06 -2.21 8.12
CA LEU A 38 -9.25 -1.77 6.99
C LEU A 38 -8.47 -2.97 6.44
N THR A 39 -8.82 -3.41 5.24
CA THR A 39 -8.14 -4.50 4.54
C THR A 39 -7.30 -3.95 3.39
N CYS A 40 -6.01 -4.28 3.36
CA CYS A 40 -5.09 -3.89 2.30
C CYS A 40 -4.86 -5.06 1.32
N LEU A 41 -5.22 -4.86 0.04
CA LEU A 41 -5.01 -5.80 -1.04
C LEU A 41 -3.66 -5.51 -1.72
N LEU A 42 -2.69 -6.37 -1.47
CA LEU A 42 -1.33 -6.29 -1.98
C LEU A 42 -1.11 -7.30 -3.11
N GLY A 43 -0.24 -6.97 -4.03
CA GLY A 43 0.17 -7.88 -5.10
C GLY A 43 0.87 -7.15 -6.23
N PRO A 44 1.65 -7.85 -7.07
CA PRO A 44 2.38 -7.26 -8.19
C PRO A 44 1.43 -6.61 -9.20
N ASN A 45 1.98 -5.75 -10.05
CA ASN A 45 1.23 -5.17 -11.15
C ASN A 45 0.71 -6.27 -12.09
N GLY A 46 -0.55 -6.14 -12.48
CA GLY A 46 -1.22 -7.15 -13.29
C GLY A 46 -1.64 -8.42 -12.53
N ALA A 47 -1.54 -8.46 -11.20
CA ALA A 47 -2.06 -9.56 -10.38
C ALA A 47 -3.58 -9.71 -10.41
N GLY A 48 -4.32 -8.68 -10.87
CA GLY A 48 -5.77 -8.74 -10.94
C GLY A 48 -6.50 -7.98 -9.82
N LYS A 49 -5.79 -7.13 -9.05
CA LYS A 49 -6.36 -6.34 -7.95
C LYS A 49 -7.58 -5.51 -8.39
N SER A 50 -7.41 -4.69 -9.43
CA SER A 50 -8.52 -3.87 -9.97
C SER A 50 -9.66 -4.71 -10.53
N THR A 51 -9.36 -5.88 -11.12
CA THR A 51 -10.40 -6.81 -11.61
C THR A 51 -11.22 -7.35 -10.45
N LEU A 52 -10.55 -7.71 -9.33
CA LEU A 52 -11.22 -8.15 -8.11
C LEU A 52 -12.10 -7.04 -7.54
N LEU A 53 -11.56 -5.83 -7.38
CA LEU A 53 -12.31 -4.67 -6.86
C LEU A 53 -13.53 -4.33 -7.74
N ARG A 54 -13.40 -4.32 -9.07
CA ARG A 54 -14.51 -4.12 -10.00
C ARG A 54 -15.58 -5.20 -9.87
N THR A 55 -15.16 -6.46 -9.66
CA THR A 55 -16.09 -7.57 -9.48
C THR A 55 -16.84 -7.45 -8.15
N LEU A 56 -16.16 -7.11 -7.05
CA LEU A 56 -16.79 -6.88 -5.75
C LEU A 56 -17.67 -5.63 -5.73
N GLY A 57 -17.31 -4.60 -6.49
CA GLY A 57 -18.08 -3.36 -6.64
C GLY A 57 -19.29 -3.46 -7.59
N GLY A 58 -19.48 -4.62 -8.23
CA GLY A 58 -20.61 -4.84 -9.14
C GLY A 58 -20.50 -4.19 -10.52
N THR A 59 -19.38 -3.52 -10.83
CA THR A 59 -19.13 -2.91 -12.15
C THR A 59 -18.67 -3.91 -13.20
N GLN A 60 -18.30 -5.12 -12.75
CA GLN A 60 -17.93 -6.24 -13.60
C GLN A 60 -18.53 -7.54 -13.05
N ALA A 61 -19.30 -8.25 -13.88
CA ALA A 61 -19.87 -9.53 -13.45
C ALA A 61 -18.76 -10.59 -13.26
N PRO A 62 -18.86 -11.46 -12.26
CA PRO A 62 -18.01 -12.63 -12.14
C PRO A 62 -18.21 -13.57 -13.33
N LEU A 63 -17.16 -14.34 -13.67
CA LEU A 63 -17.27 -15.38 -14.70
C LEU A 63 -18.02 -16.60 -14.18
N THR A 64 -17.74 -17.01 -12.94
CA THR A 64 -18.44 -18.05 -12.17
C THR A 64 -18.28 -17.82 -10.67
N GLY A 65 -19.06 -18.54 -9.86
CA GLY A 65 -19.02 -18.44 -8.40
C GLY A 65 -19.99 -17.40 -7.85
N ASP A 66 -20.07 -17.30 -6.54
CA ASP A 66 -21.06 -16.51 -5.84
C ASP A 66 -20.42 -15.44 -4.97
N ILE A 67 -21.09 -14.29 -4.91
CA ILE A 67 -20.76 -13.18 -4.00
C ILE A 67 -21.99 -12.93 -3.13
N PHE A 68 -21.75 -12.78 -1.84
CA PHE A 68 -22.76 -12.41 -0.85
C PHE A 68 -22.36 -11.08 -0.21
N LEU A 69 -23.28 -10.13 -0.18
CA LEU A 69 -23.14 -8.84 0.51
C LEU A 69 -24.05 -8.86 1.74
N GLU A 70 -23.50 -8.66 2.92
CA GLU A 70 -24.25 -8.75 4.20
C GLU A 70 -25.09 -10.06 4.30
N GLY A 71 -24.53 -11.19 3.79
CA GLY A 71 -25.19 -12.50 3.81
C GLY A 71 -26.26 -12.74 2.73
N ARG A 72 -26.64 -11.73 1.94
CA ARG A 72 -27.60 -11.83 0.83
C ARG A 72 -26.86 -11.97 -0.50
N SER A 73 -27.32 -12.83 -1.39
CA SER A 73 -26.71 -13.01 -2.72
C SER A 73 -26.66 -11.69 -3.50
N PHE A 74 -25.51 -11.39 -4.07
CA PHE A 74 -25.27 -10.14 -4.81
C PHE A 74 -26.22 -9.97 -6.00
N THR A 75 -26.60 -11.06 -6.65
CA THR A 75 -27.54 -11.07 -7.80
C THR A 75 -28.97 -10.66 -7.45
N THR A 76 -29.30 -10.61 -6.16
CA THR A 76 -30.65 -10.23 -5.69
C THR A 76 -30.77 -8.75 -5.35
N TYR A 77 -29.65 -8.00 -5.39
CA TYR A 77 -29.67 -6.56 -5.19
C TYR A 77 -29.94 -5.82 -6.50
N THR A 78 -30.67 -4.73 -6.43
CA THR A 78 -30.76 -3.75 -7.51
C THR A 78 -29.51 -2.88 -7.56
N GLU A 79 -29.22 -2.27 -8.71
CA GLU A 79 -28.11 -1.33 -8.86
C GLU A 79 -28.17 -0.18 -7.82
N LYS A 80 -29.37 0.32 -7.56
CA LYS A 80 -29.58 1.37 -6.55
C LYS A 80 -29.28 0.89 -5.13
N GLU A 81 -29.62 -0.35 -4.78
CA GLU A 81 -29.27 -0.94 -3.48
C GLU A 81 -27.74 -1.12 -3.36
N ILE A 82 -27.09 -1.61 -4.41
CA ILE A 82 -25.61 -1.75 -4.45
C ILE A 82 -24.94 -0.38 -4.28
N SER A 83 -25.40 0.64 -5.02
CA SER A 83 -24.82 1.98 -4.94
C SER A 83 -25.01 2.66 -3.58
N ARG A 84 -25.94 2.22 -2.74
CA ARG A 84 -26.08 2.64 -1.35
C ARG A 84 -25.22 1.85 -0.37
N LYS A 85 -24.67 0.72 -0.79
CA LYS A 85 -23.88 -0.16 0.04
C LYS A 85 -22.38 -0.09 -0.26
N ILE A 86 -22.02 0.18 -1.50
CA ILE A 86 -20.63 0.12 -1.97
C ILE A 86 -20.25 1.45 -2.64
N GLY A 87 -19.25 2.11 -2.08
CA GLY A 87 -18.52 3.20 -2.72
C GLY A 87 -17.28 2.63 -3.43
N LEU A 88 -17.17 2.88 -4.74
CA LEU A 88 -16.06 2.37 -5.56
C LEU A 88 -15.26 3.53 -6.16
N VAL A 89 -13.96 3.55 -5.89
CA VAL A 89 -12.99 4.45 -6.54
C VAL A 89 -11.99 3.61 -7.31
N LEU A 90 -11.90 3.85 -8.61
CA LEU A 90 -10.95 3.20 -9.52
C LEU A 90 -9.89 4.19 -9.95
N THR A 91 -8.73 3.67 -10.34
CA THR A 91 -7.57 4.47 -10.82
C THR A 91 -7.80 5.08 -12.22
N ASP A 92 -8.92 4.77 -12.87
CA ASP A 92 -9.23 5.26 -14.21
C ASP A 92 -9.36 6.80 -14.19
N ARG A 93 -8.70 7.49 -15.13
CA ARG A 93 -8.79 8.95 -15.26
C ARG A 93 -10.22 9.36 -15.64
N THR A 94 -10.92 9.93 -14.68
CA THR A 94 -12.24 10.51 -14.95
C THR A 94 -12.05 11.83 -15.70
N MET A 95 -12.39 11.86 -17.00
CA MET A 95 -12.38 13.08 -17.83
C MET A 95 -13.65 13.89 -17.54
N ALA A 96 -13.68 14.61 -16.44
CA ALA A 96 -14.81 15.45 -16.03
C ALA A 96 -14.55 16.93 -16.33
N GLY A 97 -14.14 17.26 -17.56
CA GLY A 97 -13.57 18.55 -17.96
C GLY A 97 -14.46 19.79 -17.75
N GLY A 98 -15.75 19.65 -17.53
CA GLY A 98 -16.67 20.76 -17.34
C GLY A 98 -17.32 20.84 -15.93
N LEU A 99 -16.94 19.96 -15.01
CA LEU A 99 -17.50 19.94 -13.66
C LEU A 99 -16.57 20.66 -12.68
N THR A 100 -17.17 21.36 -11.73
CA THR A 100 -16.45 21.80 -10.54
C THR A 100 -16.20 20.63 -9.60
N VAL A 101 -15.29 20.80 -8.64
CA VAL A 101 -15.03 19.85 -7.58
C VAL A 101 -16.31 19.54 -6.79
N PHE A 102 -17.08 20.58 -6.45
CA PHE A 102 -18.36 20.44 -5.77
C PHE A 102 -19.35 19.59 -6.60
N ASP A 103 -19.47 19.86 -7.90
CA ASP A 103 -20.36 19.10 -8.78
C ASP A 103 -19.96 17.62 -8.84
N LEU A 104 -18.66 17.34 -8.99
CA LEU A 104 -18.16 15.96 -9.06
C LEU A 104 -18.43 15.19 -7.76
N VAL A 105 -18.19 15.80 -6.59
CA VAL A 105 -18.44 15.15 -5.29
C VAL A 105 -19.94 15.00 -5.04
N SER A 106 -20.75 15.96 -5.49
CA SER A 106 -22.23 15.90 -5.42
C SER A 106 -22.81 14.69 -6.14
N LEU A 107 -22.15 14.15 -7.19
CA LEU A 107 -22.55 12.91 -7.81
C LEU A 107 -22.56 11.72 -6.84
N GLY A 108 -21.76 11.78 -5.77
CA GLY A 108 -21.82 10.80 -4.67
C GLY A 108 -23.16 10.75 -3.98
N ARG A 109 -23.95 11.84 -4.00
CA ARG A 109 -25.30 11.89 -3.42
C ARG A 109 -26.39 11.30 -4.29
N HIS A 110 -26.09 10.99 -5.58
CA HIS A 110 -27.08 10.47 -6.55
C HIS A 110 -27.93 9.28 -6.02
N PRO A 111 -27.38 8.28 -5.30
CA PRO A 111 -28.20 7.20 -4.75
C PRO A 111 -29.23 7.66 -3.70
N HIS A 112 -29.04 8.83 -3.10
CA HIS A 112 -29.87 9.39 -2.03
C HIS A 112 -30.87 10.44 -2.54
N THR A 113 -30.60 11.02 -3.73
CA THR A 113 -31.51 12.00 -4.34
C THR A 113 -32.70 11.32 -5.03
N GLY A 114 -33.78 12.10 -5.23
CA GLY A 114 -34.96 11.65 -5.98
C GLY A 114 -34.71 11.62 -7.50
N PHE A 115 -35.76 11.36 -8.28
CA PHE A 115 -35.71 11.20 -9.72
C PHE A 115 -35.08 12.41 -10.46
N PHE A 116 -35.27 13.62 -9.95
CA PHE A 116 -34.71 14.83 -10.56
C PHE A 116 -33.27 15.16 -10.10
N GLY A 117 -32.66 14.34 -9.27
CA GLY A 117 -31.28 14.55 -8.82
C GLY A 117 -31.04 15.84 -8.00
N ARG A 118 -32.10 16.50 -7.51
CA ARG A 118 -31.96 17.76 -6.77
C ARG A 118 -31.34 17.52 -5.40
N LEU A 119 -30.25 18.21 -5.11
CA LEU A 119 -29.61 18.22 -3.80
C LEU A 119 -30.47 18.96 -2.80
N GLN A 120 -30.58 18.43 -1.60
CA GLN A 120 -31.12 19.12 -0.43
C GLN A 120 -29.96 19.78 0.35
N LYS A 121 -30.28 20.74 1.23
CA LYS A 121 -29.29 21.39 2.07
C LYS A 121 -28.38 20.40 2.83
N ARG A 122 -28.96 19.31 3.33
CA ARG A 122 -28.21 18.23 3.97
C ARG A 122 -27.22 17.55 3.02
N ASP A 123 -27.57 17.39 1.75
CA ASP A 123 -26.67 16.76 0.77
C ASP A 123 -25.45 17.68 0.50
N GLU A 124 -25.67 18.99 0.41
CA GLU A 124 -24.60 19.98 0.25
C GLU A 124 -23.67 19.98 1.47
N GLU A 125 -24.22 19.90 2.68
CA GLU A 125 -23.44 19.79 3.91
C GLU A 125 -22.55 18.54 3.90
N ILE A 126 -23.07 17.38 3.47
CA ILE A 126 -22.31 16.12 3.36
C ILE A 126 -21.20 16.26 2.30
N VAL A 127 -21.48 16.93 1.18
CA VAL A 127 -20.46 17.19 0.14
C VAL A 127 -19.30 18.00 0.72
N TYR A 128 -19.58 19.12 1.42
CA TYR A 128 -18.53 19.94 2.03
C TYR A 128 -17.78 19.18 3.13
N GLN A 129 -18.47 18.44 4.00
CA GLN A 129 -17.83 17.57 5.01
C GLN A 129 -16.90 16.53 4.38
N SER A 130 -17.31 15.96 3.24
CA SER A 130 -16.49 14.98 2.53
C SER A 130 -15.26 15.61 1.88
N LEU A 131 -15.37 16.84 1.37
CA LEU A 131 -14.25 17.62 0.83
C LEU A 131 -13.27 18.05 1.93
N ASP A 132 -13.81 18.43 3.09
CA ASP A 132 -13.02 18.81 4.25
C ASP A 132 -12.23 17.64 4.82
N ALA A 133 -12.87 16.46 4.92
CA ALA A 133 -12.25 15.22 5.40
C ALA A 133 -10.99 14.82 4.62
N VAL A 134 -10.91 15.14 3.33
CA VAL A 134 -9.73 14.87 2.49
C VAL A 134 -8.85 16.12 2.27
N GLY A 135 -9.16 17.24 2.94
CA GLY A 135 -8.36 18.47 2.92
C GLY A 135 -8.40 19.23 1.60
N VAL A 136 -9.51 19.18 0.83
CA VAL A 136 -9.65 19.92 -0.45
C VAL A 136 -10.89 20.81 -0.54
N ALA A 137 -11.52 21.15 0.58
CA ALA A 137 -12.71 21.99 0.61
C ALA A 137 -12.48 23.36 -0.04
N PHE A 138 -11.28 23.94 0.06
CA PHE A 138 -10.90 25.21 -0.56
C PHE A 138 -10.92 25.17 -2.10
N LYS A 139 -10.96 24.00 -2.72
CA LYS A 139 -11.05 23.79 -4.16
C LYS A 139 -12.48 23.56 -4.66
N ALA A 140 -13.51 23.62 -3.80
CA ALA A 140 -14.88 23.27 -4.17
C ALA A 140 -15.39 23.94 -5.46
N GLY A 141 -15.01 25.21 -5.68
CA GLY A 141 -15.38 25.96 -6.90
C GLY A 141 -14.43 25.83 -8.08
N SER A 142 -13.28 25.15 -7.93
CA SER A 142 -12.32 24.95 -9.02
C SER A 142 -12.82 23.90 -10.00
N TYR A 143 -12.43 23.98 -11.28
CA TYR A 143 -12.72 22.92 -12.23
C TYR A 143 -11.84 21.70 -12.01
N VAL A 144 -12.41 20.51 -12.17
CA VAL A 144 -11.69 19.24 -12.01
C VAL A 144 -10.49 19.12 -12.96
N ALA A 145 -10.58 19.76 -14.14
CA ALA A 145 -9.49 19.81 -15.11
C ALA A 145 -8.24 20.57 -14.63
N GLU A 146 -8.40 21.49 -13.68
CA GLU A 146 -7.32 22.33 -13.13
C GLU A 146 -6.58 21.69 -11.96
N LEU A 147 -7.07 20.52 -11.51
CA LEU A 147 -6.49 19.83 -10.35
C LEU A 147 -5.22 19.07 -10.72
N SER A 148 -4.25 19.08 -9.81
CA SER A 148 -3.17 18.11 -9.84
C SER A 148 -3.70 16.68 -9.70
N ASP A 149 -2.91 15.68 -10.10
CA ASP A 149 -3.33 14.28 -9.99
C ASP A 149 -3.61 13.88 -8.53
N GLY A 150 -2.84 14.41 -7.56
CA GLY A 150 -3.06 14.19 -6.13
C GLY A 150 -4.36 14.83 -5.62
N GLU A 151 -4.64 16.09 -5.98
CA GLU A 151 -5.90 16.76 -5.64
C GLU A 151 -7.09 16.03 -6.25
N ARG A 152 -6.97 15.60 -7.50
CA ARG A 152 -8.01 14.81 -8.18
C ARG A 152 -8.30 13.50 -7.45
N GLN A 153 -7.27 12.80 -6.98
CA GLN A 153 -7.41 11.58 -6.20
C GLN A 153 -8.16 11.83 -4.89
N LYS A 154 -7.82 12.89 -4.15
CA LYS A 154 -8.54 13.31 -2.93
C LYS A 154 -10.01 13.60 -3.24
N VAL A 155 -10.31 14.29 -4.33
CA VAL A 155 -11.70 14.60 -4.75
C VAL A 155 -12.48 13.33 -5.10
N MET A 156 -11.86 12.33 -5.74
CA MET A 156 -12.53 11.05 -6.02
C MET A 156 -12.86 10.28 -4.74
N ILE A 157 -12.00 10.37 -3.72
CA ILE A 157 -12.28 9.78 -2.39
C ILE A 157 -13.39 10.57 -1.69
N ALA A 158 -13.38 11.92 -1.74
CA ALA A 158 -14.48 12.74 -1.22
C ALA A 158 -15.82 12.36 -1.83
N LYS A 159 -15.86 12.11 -3.14
CA LYS A 159 -17.07 11.61 -3.83
C LYS A 159 -17.56 10.28 -3.24
N ALA A 160 -16.66 9.34 -2.97
CA ALA A 160 -17.02 8.06 -2.35
C ALA A 160 -17.47 8.23 -0.88
N LEU A 161 -16.87 9.16 -0.14
CA LEU A 161 -17.31 9.50 1.22
C LEU A 161 -18.70 10.14 1.22
N ALA A 162 -18.99 11.04 0.28
CA ALA A 162 -20.29 11.69 0.13
C ALA A 162 -21.41 10.68 -0.17
N GLN A 163 -21.11 9.52 -0.69
CA GLN A 163 -22.06 8.43 -0.92
C GLN A 163 -22.53 7.75 0.38
N GLU A 164 -21.84 7.99 1.53
CA GLU A 164 -22.16 7.44 2.85
C GLU A 164 -22.31 5.90 2.92
N CYS A 165 -21.66 5.18 2.02
CA CYS A 165 -21.72 3.72 1.97
C CYS A 165 -21.03 3.07 3.18
N PRO A 166 -21.53 1.90 3.68
CA PRO A 166 -20.85 1.12 4.71
C PRO A 166 -19.57 0.45 4.21
N LEU A 167 -19.43 0.21 2.91
CA LEU A 167 -18.27 -0.41 2.28
C LEU A 167 -17.62 0.53 1.27
N LEU A 168 -16.31 0.73 1.39
CA LEU A 168 -15.46 1.46 0.45
C LEU A 168 -14.49 0.49 -0.23
N LEU A 169 -14.48 0.47 -1.56
CA LEU A 169 -13.54 -0.27 -2.40
C LEU A 169 -12.69 0.75 -3.16
N LEU A 170 -11.38 0.77 -2.89
CA LEU A 170 -10.48 1.80 -3.40
C LEU A 170 -9.33 1.15 -4.17
N ASP A 171 -9.17 1.51 -5.44
CA ASP A 171 -8.06 1.02 -6.26
C ASP A 171 -6.92 2.02 -6.26
N GLU A 172 -5.83 1.71 -5.57
CA GLU A 172 -4.64 2.53 -5.37
C GLU A 172 -4.95 3.98 -4.92
N PRO A 173 -5.68 4.18 -3.80
CA PRO A 173 -6.16 5.51 -3.38
C PRO A 173 -5.04 6.49 -3.02
N THR A 174 -3.82 6.01 -2.78
CA THR A 174 -2.65 6.80 -2.44
C THR A 174 -1.70 7.03 -3.63
N ALA A 175 -2.05 6.54 -4.84
CA ALA A 175 -1.30 6.83 -6.05
C ALA A 175 -1.26 8.35 -6.29
N PHE A 176 -0.13 8.85 -6.79
CA PHE A 176 0.11 10.28 -7.09
C PHE A 176 0.12 11.24 -5.88
N LEU A 177 -0.05 10.75 -4.65
CA LEU A 177 0.12 11.55 -3.45
C LEU A 177 1.60 11.63 -3.03
N ASP A 178 2.01 12.78 -2.52
CA ASP A 178 3.29 12.90 -1.82
C ASP A 178 3.28 12.07 -0.51
N VAL A 179 4.46 11.94 0.10
CA VAL A 179 4.63 11.06 1.28
C VAL A 179 3.70 11.44 2.43
N VAL A 180 3.57 12.74 2.73
CA VAL A 180 2.74 13.22 3.84
C VAL A 180 1.26 13.01 3.54
N SER A 181 0.79 13.43 2.36
CA SER A 181 -0.60 13.24 1.94
C SER A 181 -0.99 11.76 1.86
N ARG A 182 -0.04 10.87 1.56
CA ARG A 182 -0.27 9.42 1.55
C ARG A 182 -0.53 8.90 2.97
N ILE A 183 0.28 9.31 3.94
CA ILE A 183 0.11 8.93 5.35
C ILE A 183 -1.23 9.46 5.86
N GLU A 184 -1.54 10.75 5.65
CA GLU A 184 -2.81 11.36 6.04
C GLU A 184 -4.02 10.62 5.45
N MET A 185 -3.93 10.22 4.18
CA MET A 185 -5.00 9.47 3.53
C MET A 185 -5.19 8.07 4.12
N MET A 186 -4.11 7.37 4.40
CA MET A 186 -4.18 6.04 5.02
C MET A 186 -4.73 6.12 6.44
N ASP A 187 -4.32 7.13 7.20
CA ASP A 187 -4.84 7.39 8.55
C ASP A 187 -6.34 7.72 8.53
N LEU A 188 -6.79 8.59 7.61
CA LEU A 188 -8.22 8.85 7.39
C LEU A 188 -9.00 7.56 7.10
N LEU A 189 -8.50 6.68 6.22
CA LEU A 189 -9.18 5.44 5.86
C LEU A 189 -9.22 4.46 7.05
N HIS A 190 -8.16 4.42 7.85
CA HIS A 190 -8.13 3.65 9.09
C HIS A 190 -9.14 4.20 10.13
N GLU A 191 -9.17 5.51 10.34
CA GLU A 191 -10.17 6.12 11.23
C GLU A 191 -11.62 5.89 10.79
N LEU A 192 -11.88 5.86 9.48
CA LEU A 192 -13.20 5.53 8.96
C LEU A 192 -13.60 4.09 9.31
N ALA A 193 -12.66 3.16 9.33
CA ALA A 193 -12.91 1.78 9.74
C ALA A 193 -13.12 1.71 11.26
N GLU A 194 -12.15 2.18 12.04
CA GLU A 194 -12.12 2.07 13.50
C GLU A 194 -13.25 2.89 14.16
N LYS A 195 -13.35 4.20 13.84
CA LYS A 195 -14.23 5.13 14.55
C LYS A 195 -15.63 5.22 13.94
N LYS A 196 -15.77 5.00 12.63
CA LYS A 196 -17.06 5.12 11.93
C LYS A 196 -17.67 3.76 11.58
N GLY A 197 -16.97 2.65 11.86
CA GLY A 197 -17.43 1.28 11.57
C GLY A 197 -17.60 1.01 10.06
N LYS A 198 -16.91 1.77 9.20
CA LYS A 198 -16.93 1.51 7.76
C LYS A 198 -16.00 0.33 7.45
N THR A 199 -16.38 -0.46 6.46
CA THR A 199 -15.50 -1.49 5.93
C THR A 199 -14.72 -0.90 4.77
N VAL A 200 -13.40 -1.03 4.79
CA VAL A 200 -12.53 -0.49 3.74
C VAL A 200 -11.68 -1.62 3.15
N LEU A 201 -11.76 -1.79 1.83
CA LEU A 201 -10.82 -2.62 1.07
C LEU A 201 -10.11 -1.74 0.06
N LEU A 202 -8.82 -1.57 0.21
CA LEU A 202 -8.02 -0.81 -0.72
C LEU A 202 -6.92 -1.67 -1.36
N SER A 203 -6.66 -1.48 -2.65
CA SER A 203 -5.44 -1.99 -3.26
C SER A 203 -4.30 -1.00 -3.06
N THR A 204 -3.11 -1.52 -2.80
CA THR A 204 -1.90 -0.71 -2.67
C THR A 204 -0.66 -1.52 -3.07
N HIS A 205 0.40 -0.82 -3.42
CA HIS A 205 1.74 -1.36 -3.55
C HIS A 205 2.67 -0.90 -2.42
N ASP A 206 2.17 -0.07 -1.51
CA ASP A 206 2.88 0.43 -0.34
C ASP A 206 2.71 -0.56 0.82
N LEU A 207 3.71 -1.46 0.94
CA LEU A 207 3.69 -2.48 1.99
C LEU A 207 3.85 -1.87 3.38
N GLU A 208 4.67 -0.82 3.53
CA GLU A 208 4.95 -0.23 4.84
C GLU A 208 3.68 0.36 5.45
N GLN A 209 2.91 1.10 4.65
CA GLN A 209 1.63 1.65 5.11
C GLN A 209 0.58 0.55 5.34
N ALA A 210 0.57 -0.48 4.51
CA ALA A 210 -0.35 -1.61 4.68
C ALA A 210 -0.05 -2.40 5.97
N LEU A 211 1.22 -2.55 6.34
CA LEU A 211 1.63 -3.21 7.59
C LEU A 211 1.37 -2.35 8.83
N LEU A 212 1.44 -1.03 8.67
CA LEU A 212 1.26 -0.10 9.79
C LEU A 212 -0.21 0.10 10.16
N LEU A 213 -1.10 0.19 9.18
CA LEU A 213 -2.48 0.64 9.37
C LEU A 213 -3.54 -0.39 8.96
N GLY A 214 -3.16 -1.44 8.23
CA GLY A 214 -4.11 -2.46 7.78
C GLY A 214 -4.36 -3.52 8.86
N ASP A 215 -5.63 -3.68 9.28
CA ASP A 215 -6.05 -4.75 10.18
C ASP A 215 -5.81 -6.13 9.53
N ARG A 216 -6.03 -6.19 8.22
CA ARG A 216 -5.86 -7.42 7.43
C ARG A 216 -5.14 -7.16 6.13
N LEU A 217 -4.40 -8.17 5.69
CA LEU A 217 -3.80 -8.19 4.36
C LEU A 217 -4.45 -9.27 3.48
N TRP A 218 -4.63 -8.93 2.23
CA TRP A 218 -4.96 -9.84 1.14
C TRP A 218 -3.80 -9.82 0.15
N LEU A 219 -3.11 -10.95 0.03
CA LEU A 219 -1.96 -11.11 -0.86
C LEU A 219 -2.45 -11.81 -2.14
N LEU A 220 -2.43 -11.11 -3.27
CA LEU A 220 -2.93 -11.61 -4.55
C LEU A 220 -1.79 -11.79 -5.55
N SER A 221 -1.64 -12.99 -6.10
CA SER A 221 -0.73 -13.24 -7.22
C SER A 221 -1.35 -14.23 -8.22
N ARG A 222 -0.86 -14.20 -9.47
CA ARG A 222 -1.38 -15.09 -10.51
C ARG A 222 -1.10 -16.55 -10.22
N ASP A 223 0.04 -16.85 -9.62
CA ASP A 223 0.52 -18.22 -9.42
C ASP A 223 0.01 -18.82 -8.12
N LYS A 224 -0.17 -18.00 -7.07
CA LYS A 224 -0.55 -18.45 -5.73
C LYS A 224 -2.01 -18.15 -5.37
N GLY A 225 -2.75 -17.46 -6.24
CA GLY A 225 -4.10 -17.05 -5.94
C GLY A 225 -4.17 -15.94 -4.88
N LEU A 226 -5.10 -16.05 -3.96
CA LEU A 226 -5.36 -15.09 -2.89
C LEU A 226 -5.14 -15.74 -1.53
N VAL A 227 -4.28 -15.13 -0.71
CA VAL A 227 -4.10 -15.46 0.71
C VAL A 227 -4.59 -14.29 1.56
N CYS A 228 -5.41 -14.57 2.56
CA CYS A 228 -6.04 -13.57 3.43
C CYS A 228 -5.70 -13.88 4.90
N GLY A 229 -5.35 -12.88 5.69
CA GLY A 229 -5.06 -13.05 7.11
C GLY A 229 -5.03 -11.75 7.87
N ALA A 230 -4.95 -11.82 9.21
CA ALA A 230 -4.55 -10.68 10.01
C ALA A 230 -3.12 -10.28 9.60
N THR A 231 -2.82 -9.00 9.71
CA THR A 231 -1.52 -8.46 9.23
C THR A 231 -0.35 -9.18 9.89
N GLU A 232 -0.38 -9.36 11.19
CA GLU A 232 0.68 -10.00 11.97
C GLU A 232 0.81 -11.49 11.65
N ASP A 233 -0.30 -12.20 11.46
CA ASP A 233 -0.28 -13.62 11.11
C ASP A 233 0.46 -13.85 9.78
N LEU A 234 0.22 -12.98 8.77
CA LEU A 234 0.89 -13.07 7.47
C LEU A 234 2.37 -12.67 7.53
N VAL A 235 2.73 -11.76 8.43
CA VAL A 235 4.14 -11.43 8.72
C VAL A 235 4.87 -12.63 9.33
N PHE A 236 4.28 -13.25 10.37
CA PHE A 236 4.94 -14.32 11.11
C PHE A 236 4.91 -15.67 10.37
N SER A 237 3.89 -15.97 9.58
CA SER A 237 3.85 -17.18 8.74
C SER A 237 4.89 -17.18 7.61
N GLY A 238 5.41 -15.99 7.23
CA GLY A 238 6.34 -15.84 6.12
C GLY A 238 5.69 -15.75 4.73
N GLU A 239 4.37 -15.67 4.68
CA GLU A 239 3.61 -15.52 3.42
C GLU A 239 4.03 -14.28 2.64
N ILE A 240 4.29 -13.15 3.32
CA ILE A 240 4.76 -11.92 2.67
C ILE A 240 6.03 -12.19 1.86
N ASN A 241 6.99 -12.91 2.46
CA ASN A 241 8.23 -13.25 1.77
C ASN A 241 7.97 -14.17 0.58
N GLN A 242 7.11 -15.19 0.74
CA GLN A 242 6.77 -16.09 -0.35
C GLN A 242 6.08 -15.38 -1.53
N PHE A 243 5.25 -14.36 -1.27
CA PHE A 243 4.53 -13.62 -2.31
C PHE A 243 5.41 -12.61 -3.06
N PHE A 244 6.31 -11.92 -2.37
CA PHE A 244 7.02 -10.76 -2.91
C PHE A 244 8.53 -10.95 -3.09
N ALA A 245 9.16 -11.92 -2.38
CA ALA A 245 10.59 -12.14 -2.54
C ALA A 245 10.92 -12.57 -3.97
N ARG A 246 11.91 -11.91 -4.54
CA ARG A 246 12.46 -12.24 -5.86
C ARG A 246 13.97 -12.27 -5.76
N ASN A 247 14.58 -13.37 -6.17
CA ASN A 247 16.04 -13.55 -6.18
C ASN A 247 16.67 -13.18 -4.84
N GLU A 248 17.44 -12.11 -4.79
CA GLU A 248 18.22 -11.66 -3.64
C GLU A 248 17.48 -10.62 -2.76
N ILE A 249 16.14 -10.52 -2.84
CA ILE A 249 15.34 -9.60 -2.02
C ILE A 249 14.52 -10.39 -1.02
N ILE A 250 14.68 -10.07 0.27
CA ILE A 250 13.97 -10.72 1.38
C ILE A 250 13.20 -9.69 2.21
N PHE A 251 12.10 -10.13 2.79
CA PHE A 251 11.36 -9.32 3.75
C PHE A 251 12.02 -9.40 5.14
N ASP A 252 12.41 -8.25 5.65
CA ASP A 252 12.93 -8.11 7.01
C ASP A 252 11.79 -7.91 8.00
N ARG A 253 11.42 -8.97 8.71
CA ARG A 253 10.32 -8.95 9.67
C ARG A 253 10.53 -7.97 10.83
N LYS A 254 11.79 -7.66 11.18
CA LYS A 254 12.09 -6.76 12.29
C LYS A 254 11.81 -5.30 11.93
N ASN A 255 12.09 -4.94 10.67
CA ASN A 255 11.95 -3.58 10.18
C ASN A 255 10.72 -3.38 9.29
N GLY A 256 9.95 -4.45 8.99
CA GLY A 256 8.73 -4.38 8.18
C GLY A 256 8.95 -3.98 6.71
N ASN A 257 10.15 -4.16 6.17
CA ASN A 257 10.50 -3.72 4.81
C ASN A 257 11.24 -4.80 4.01
N PHE A 258 11.32 -4.61 2.69
CA PHE A 258 12.15 -5.43 1.83
C PHE A 258 13.56 -4.88 1.75
N ARG A 259 14.53 -5.79 1.81
CA ARG A 259 15.94 -5.47 1.62
C ARG A 259 16.64 -6.50 0.74
N PRO A 260 17.71 -6.12 0.05
CA PRO A 260 18.57 -7.09 -0.60
C PRO A 260 19.07 -8.14 0.41
N GLN A 261 19.07 -9.42 0.00
CA GLN A 261 19.73 -10.46 0.77
C GLN A 261 21.21 -10.07 0.90
N LYS A 262 21.80 -10.33 2.06
CA LYS A 262 23.19 -9.98 2.32
C LYS A 262 24.07 -10.54 1.21
N ARG A 263 24.69 -9.66 0.45
CA ARG A 263 25.79 -10.05 -0.46
C ARG A 263 27.00 -10.38 0.39
N GLU A 264 27.82 -11.33 -0.07
CA GLU A 264 29.15 -11.53 0.51
C GLU A 264 29.89 -10.20 0.46
N GLY A 265 30.36 -9.75 1.62
CA GLY A 265 31.01 -8.47 1.77
C GLY A 265 32.12 -8.53 2.81
N LYS A 266 32.89 -7.45 2.90
CA LYS A 266 33.95 -7.34 3.91
C LYS A 266 33.31 -7.34 5.31
N LYS A 267 33.76 -8.24 6.18
CA LYS A 267 33.23 -8.40 7.52
C LYS A 267 33.67 -7.26 8.41
N ILE A 268 32.73 -6.72 9.18
CA ILE A 268 32.97 -5.64 10.14
C ILE A 268 32.09 -5.82 11.37
N THR A 269 32.66 -5.63 12.55
CA THR A 269 31.90 -5.52 13.79
C THR A 269 31.51 -4.07 14.02
N LEU A 270 30.23 -3.81 14.27
CA LEU A 270 29.73 -2.49 14.60
C LEU A 270 29.41 -2.39 16.11
N LYS A 271 30.07 -1.44 16.78
CA LYS A 271 29.77 -1.06 18.16
C LYS A 271 29.06 0.30 18.14
N ALA A 272 27.75 0.28 18.34
CA ALA A 272 26.90 1.47 18.44
C ALA A 272 25.58 1.07 19.09
N GLU A 273 24.78 2.02 19.51
CA GLU A 273 23.46 1.80 20.13
C GLU A 273 22.38 2.63 19.46
N GLY A 274 21.12 2.22 19.60
CA GLY A 274 19.92 2.95 19.17
C GLY A 274 19.93 3.36 17.71
N GLU A 275 19.55 4.60 17.45
CA GLU A 275 19.49 5.17 16.09
C GLU A 275 20.85 5.20 15.40
N LEU A 276 21.91 5.44 16.16
CA LEU A 276 23.26 5.48 15.60
C LEU A 276 23.68 4.12 15.05
N PHE A 277 23.32 3.04 15.72
CA PHE A 277 23.52 1.68 15.20
C PHE A 277 22.80 1.49 13.87
N PHE A 278 21.51 1.83 13.82
CA PHE A 278 20.69 1.68 12.62
C PHE A 278 21.27 2.42 11.41
N TRP A 279 21.57 3.70 11.56
CA TRP A 279 22.09 4.51 10.46
C TRP A 279 23.52 4.12 10.05
N THR A 280 24.37 3.73 11.01
CA THR A 280 25.72 3.25 10.71
C THR A 280 25.69 1.90 10.02
N GLN A 281 24.84 0.97 10.46
CA GLN A 281 24.60 -0.30 9.77
C GLN A 281 24.19 -0.08 8.32
N ASN A 282 23.22 0.82 8.08
CA ASN A 282 22.76 1.13 6.73
C ASN A 282 23.89 1.71 5.86
N ALA A 283 24.70 2.60 6.42
CA ALA A 283 25.85 3.15 5.71
C ALA A 283 26.88 2.08 5.35
N LEU A 284 27.21 1.18 6.27
CA LEU A 284 28.15 0.08 6.05
C LEU A 284 27.60 -0.91 5.01
N THR A 285 26.35 -1.37 5.18
CA THR A 285 25.72 -2.34 4.27
C THR A 285 25.63 -1.81 2.84
N ARG A 286 25.26 -0.53 2.68
CA ARG A 286 25.20 0.15 1.37
C ARG A 286 26.59 0.23 0.70
N ASN A 287 27.66 0.22 1.47
CA ASN A 287 29.03 0.26 0.98
C ASN A 287 29.72 -1.13 0.97
N GLY A 288 28.94 -2.22 1.00
CA GLY A 288 29.45 -3.59 0.78
C GLY A 288 30.06 -4.26 2.01
N PHE A 289 29.74 -3.77 3.22
CA PHE A 289 30.14 -4.47 4.45
C PHE A 289 29.04 -5.41 4.93
N GLN A 290 29.48 -6.52 5.52
CA GLN A 290 28.65 -7.46 6.24
C GLN A 290 28.94 -7.34 7.75
N LEU A 291 27.89 -7.12 8.55
CA LEU A 291 28.04 -7.10 10.00
C LEU A 291 28.24 -8.51 10.53
N GLU A 292 29.25 -8.67 11.38
CA GLU A 292 29.58 -9.90 12.09
C GLU A 292 29.95 -9.57 13.55
N GLU A 293 29.63 -10.46 14.47
CA GLU A 293 29.89 -10.23 15.91
C GLU A 293 31.39 -10.15 16.22
N GLN A 294 32.20 -10.91 15.48
CA GLN A 294 33.66 -10.94 15.65
C GLN A 294 34.35 -10.81 14.30
N ALA A 295 34.77 -9.61 13.96
CA ALA A 295 35.56 -9.33 12.77
C ALA A 295 36.86 -8.65 13.16
N THR A 296 37.88 -8.79 12.31
CA THR A 296 39.20 -8.10 12.50
C THR A 296 39.05 -6.58 12.40
N LEU A 297 38.06 -6.11 11.63
CA LEU A 297 37.73 -4.71 11.49
C LEU A 297 36.57 -4.37 12.41
N VAL A 298 36.72 -3.36 13.26
CA VAL A 298 35.67 -2.92 14.20
C VAL A 298 35.45 -1.43 14.00
N LEU A 299 34.19 -1.05 13.76
CA LEU A 299 33.76 0.36 13.77
C LEU A 299 33.02 0.64 15.07
N GLU A 300 33.55 1.56 15.84
CA GLU A 300 32.90 2.09 17.03
C GLU A 300 32.30 3.45 16.67
N ALA A 301 30.99 3.60 16.82
CA ALA A 301 30.29 4.86 16.62
C ALA A 301 29.74 5.33 17.97
N CYS A 302 30.37 6.37 18.52
CA CYS A 302 30.00 6.92 19.83
C CYS A 302 28.95 8.04 19.71
N SER A 303 28.97 8.78 18.59
CA SER A 303 28.00 9.83 18.26
C SER A 303 28.00 10.06 16.74
N PRO A 304 27.03 10.85 16.19
CA PRO A 304 27.05 11.24 14.77
C PRO A 304 28.31 11.98 14.31
N HIS A 305 29.12 12.43 15.26
CA HIS A 305 30.35 13.18 15.03
C HIS A 305 31.62 12.49 15.58
N ALA A 306 31.52 11.22 15.99
CA ALA A 306 32.65 10.50 16.57
C ALA A 306 32.63 9.02 16.19
N PHE A 307 33.50 8.65 15.24
CA PHE A 307 33.68 7.28 14.75
C PHE A 307 35.14 6.88 14.91
N ARG A 308 35.37 5.65 15.34
CA ARG A 308 36.73 5.06 15.46
C ARG A 308 36.75 3.74 14.72
N LEU A 309 37.63 3.63 13.76
CA LEU A 309 37.88 2.40 13.01
C LEU A 309 39.08 1.70 13.62
N TRP A 310 38.87 0.48 14.05
CA TRP A 310 39.89 -0.38 14.63
C TRP A 310 40.25 -1.52 13.66
N GLU A 311 41.49 -1.88 13.57
CA GLU A 311 41.97 -3.07 12.88
C GLU A 311 43.00 -3.74 13.78
N ASN A 312 42.82 -5.06 14.07
CA ASN A 312 43.70 -5.82 14.96
C ASN A 312 43.92 -5.14 16.33
N ASN A 313 42.86 -4.61 16.94
CA ASN A 313 42.88 -3.90 18.24
C ASN A 313 43.68 -2.59 18.27
N GLN A 314 44.05 -2.02 17.14
CA GLN A 314 44.65 -0.71 17.03
C GLN A 314 43.75 0.27 16.29
N ILE A 315 43.68 1.53 16.74
CA ILE A 315 42.94 2.58 16.05
C ILE A 315 43.60 2.87 14.73
N LYS A 316 42.96 2.53 13.63
CA LYS A 316 43.43 2.80 12.27
C LYS A 316 43.10 4.23 11.85
N LYS A 317 41.90 4.71 12.18
CA LYS A 317 41.43 6.04 11.80
C LYS A 317 40.24 6.51 12.65
N THR A 318 40.11 7.82 12.80
CA THR A 318 38.97 8.47 13.43
C THR A 318 38.28 9.37 12.44
N PHE A 319 36.94 9.54 12.57
CA PHE A 319 36.14 10.41 11.70
C PHE A 319 35.19 11.23 12.56
N THR A 320 34.92 12.47 12.10
CA THR A 320 34.06 13.42 12.79
C THR A 320 32.71 13.59 12.10
N SER A 321 32.43 12.82 11.04
CA SER A 321 31.14 12.80 10.36
C SER A 321 30.96 11.52 9.56
N PHE A 322 29.71 11.17 9.25
CA PHE A 322 29.38 10.11 8.29
C PHE A 322 29.99 10.37 6.91
N GLU A 323 30.06 11.63 6.48
CA GLU A 323 30.67 11.98 5.20
C GLU A 323 32.11 11.55 5.11
N GLN A 324 32.92 11.87 6.15
CA GLN A 324 34.34 11.45 6.21
C GLN A 324 34.49 9.93 6.26
N LEU A 325 33.64 9.25 7.04
CA LEU A 325 33.62 7.79 7.12
C LEU A 325 33.33 7.18 5.75
N ILE A 326 32.26 7.65 5.08
CA ILE A 326 31.83 7.12 3.78
C ILE A 326 32.87 7.44 2.69
N ALA A 327 33.43 8.63 2.68
CA ALA A 327 34.50 9.00 1.75
C ALA A 327 35.71 8.07 1.89
N PHE A 328 36.15 7.80 3.11
CA PHE A 328 37.24 6.87 3.39
C PHE A 328 36.93 5.44 2.91
N ILE A 329 35.71 4.94 3.19
CA ILE A 329 35.25 3.62 2.73
C ILE A 329 35.29 3.53 1.20
N LYS A 330 34.86 4.59 0.49
CA LYS A 330 34.79 4.61 -0.98
C LYS A 330 36.13 4.79 -1.67
N GLN A 331 37.16 5.33 -1.01
CA GLN A 331 38.47 5.55 -1.59
C GLN A 331 39.25 4.26 -1.88
N LYS A 332 38.63 3.08 -1.79
CA LYS A 332 39.18 1.76 -2.15
C LYS A 332 40.48 1.34 -1.43
N GLU A 333 41.05 2.15 -0.53
CA GLU A 333 42.25 1.78 0.22
C GLU A 333 42.02 0.59 1.16
N LEU A 334 40.78 0.37 1.60
CA LEU A 334 40.35 -0.79 2.38
C LEU A 334 40.02 -2.02 1.51
N PHE A 335 39.85 -1.86 0.19
CA PHE A 335 39.34 -2.90 -0.72
C PHE A 335 40.40 -3.44 -1.70
N ARG A 336 41.62 -2.87 -1.75
CA ARG A 336 42.70 -3.40 -2.56
C ARG A 336 43.46 -4.48 -1.79
N GLU A 337 42.87 -5.67 -1.65
CA GLU A 337 43.64 -6.88 -1.86
C GLU A 337 43.61 -7.15 -3.36
N ARG A 338 44.80 -7.05 -3.97
CA ARG A 338 45.21 -7.42 -5.30
C ARG A 338 44.22 -8.31 -6.07
N GLU A 339 43.44 -7.74 -6.96
CA GLU A 339 43.16 -8.39 -8.23
C GLU A 339 44.41 -8.18 -9.11
N ASP A 340 45.39 -8.98 -8.85
CA ASP A 340 46.48 -9.22 -9.80
C ASP A 340 45.94 -10.11 -10.92
N ILE A 341 46.01 -9.56 -12.13
CA ILE A 341 46.15 -10.28 -13.39
C ILE A 341 44.88 -10.90 -13.99
N LEU A 342 44.22 -10.12 -14.82
CA LEU A 342 43.71 -10.67 -16.07
C LEU A 342 44.78 -10.39 -17.14
N PRO A 343 45.34 -11.42 -17.81
CA PRO A 343 46.19 -11.21 -18.99
C PRO A 343 45.29 -10.74 -20.14
N GLU A 344 45.79 -9.72 -20.84
CA GLU A 344 45.31 -9.35 -22.17
C GLU A 344 45.20 -10.57 -23.09
N LEU A 345 44.03 -10.78 -23.67
CA LEU A 345 43.84 -11.38 -24.99
C LEU A 345 42.57 -10.84 -25.63
#